data_b080e9fa39e9a75ded2bc0c3563c8f4d
#
_entry.id   b080e9fa39e9a75ded2bc0c3563c8f4d
#
_cell.length_a   1.000
_cell.length_b   1.000
_cell.length_c   1.000
_cell.angle_alpha   90.00
_cell.angle_beta   90.00
_cell.angle_gamma   90.00
#
_symmetry.space_group_name_H-M   'P 1'
#
loop_
_entity.id
_entity.type
_entity.pdbx_description
1 polymer ?
#
loop_
_entity_poly.entity_id
_entity_poly.type
_entity_poly.pdbx_seq_one_letter_code
_entity_poly.pdbx_strand_id
1 'polypeptide(L)'
;MEITSKPYLSLLYLYTKMRNVGGIAQTEAQKSSDLFMKCRYLDEITGGRGVVFATGTPISNSMVELYTIQRYLQYRTLQDHDLQHFDAWASMFGETVTAVELTPEGTGYRAKTRFAKFNNLPE
;
A
#
# COMPACT_ATOMS: atom_id res chain seq x y z
N MET A 1 10.29 6.48 -16.03
CA MET A 1 9.31 7.45 -15.49
C MET A 1 9.63 7.70 -14.02
N GLU A 2 9.65 8.94 -13.63
CA GLU A 2 9.91 9.36 -12.26
C GLU A 2 8.60 9.82 -11.60
N ILE A 3 8.36 9.39 -10.35
CA ILE A 3 7.16 9.73 -9.59
C ILE A 3 7.59 10.43 -8.31
N THR A 4 7.29 11.73 -8.20
CA THR A 4 7.74 12.59 -7.11
C THR A 4 6.62 13.08 -6.21
N SER A 5 5.36 12.90 -6.59
CA SER A 5 4.20 13.45 -5.86
C SER A 5 3.67 12.50 -4.79
N LYS A 6 3.11 13.09 -3.76
CA LYS A 6 2.33 12.40 -2.70
C LYS A 6 0.84 12.50 -2.96
N PRO A 7 0.01 11.66 -2.36
CA PRO A 7 0.29 10.47 -1.57
C PRO A 7 0.28 9.20 -2.44
N TYR A 8 1.17 8.28 -2.17
CA TYR A 8 1.25 7.01 -2.92
C TYR A 8 0.01 6.14 -2.77
N LEU A 9 -0.72 6.27 -1.67
CA LEU A 9 -1.99 5.55 -1.45
C LEU A 9 -3.05 5.88 -2.49
N SER A 10 -3.04 7.11 -3.04
CA SER A 10 -3.96 7.49 -4.12
C SER A 10 -3.58 6.91 -5.49
N LEU A 11 -2.39 6.33 -5.60
CA LEU A 11 -1.89 5.75 -6.84
C LEU A 11 -2.26 4.28 -7.01
N LEU A 12 -2.92 3.69 -6.01
CA LEU A 12 -3.26 2.27 -6.06
C LEU A 12 -4.60 1.99 -5.39
N TYR A 13 -5.47 1.33 -6.14
CA TYR A 13 -6.64 0.69 -5.58
C TYR A 13 -6.25 -0.71 -5.06
N LEU A 14 -6.58 -0.97 -3.80
CA LEU A 14 -6.29 -2.26 -3.17
C LEU A 14 -7.52 -3.16 -3.20
N TYR A 15 -7.44 -4.25 -3.92
CA TYR A 15 -8.43 -5.31 -3.83
C TYR A 15 -8.20 -6.10 -2.55
N THR A 16 -8.99 -5.79 -1.51
CA THR A 16 -8.82 -6.39 -0.19
C THR A 16 -10.17 -6.72 0.44
N LYS A 17 -10.18 -7.79 1.23
CA LYS A 17 -11.31 -8.14 2.10
C LYS A 17 -11.28 -7.40 3.45
N MET A 18 -10.16 -6.76 3.75
CA MET A 18 -10.04 -5.97 4.98
C MET A 18 -10.93 -4.74 4.93
N ARG A 19 -11.60 -4.47 6.05
CA ARG A 19 -12.50 -3.32 6.20
C ARG A 19 -12.11 -2.52 7.45
N ASN A 20 -12.40 -1.21 7.42
CA ASN A 20 -12.14 -0.29 8.52
C ASN A 20 -10.68 -0.27 9.01
N VAL A 21 -9.73 -0.56 8.12
CA VAL A 21 -8.29 -0.47 8.40
C VAL A 21 -7.78 0.90 7.95
N GLY A 22 -7.10 1.60 8.86
CA GLY A 22 -6.51 2.90 8.54
C GLY A 22 -5.46 2.78 7.43
N GLY A 23 -5.48 3.72 6.49
CA GLY A 23 -4.55 3.78 5.37
C GLY A 23 -4.96 2.99 4.13
N ILE A 24 -6.07 2.27 4.15
CA ILE A 24 -6.60 1.55 2.98
C ILE A 24 -7.66 2.42 2.28
N ALA A 25 -7.40 2.74 1.01
CA ALA A 25 -8.38 3.41 0.17
C ALA A 25 -9.54 2.48 -0.18
N GLN A 26 -10.76 2.96 -0.03
CA GLN A 26 -11.99 2.19 -0.31
C GLN A 26 -12.58 2.51 -1.68
N THR A 27 -12.02 3.46 -2.40
CA THR A 27 -12.50 3.91 -3.70
C THR A 27 -11.46 3.70 -4.77
N GLU A 28 -11.89 3.18 -5.92
CA GLU A 28 -11.04 3.05 -7.09
C GLU A 28 -10.90 4.40 -7.79
N ALA A 29 -9.66 4.85 -7.98
CA ALA A 29 -9.35 6.00 -8.80
C ALA A 29 -8.82 5.52 -10.17
N GLN A 30 -9.44 5.97 -11.24
CA GLN A 30 -9.02 5.61 -12.61
C GLN A 30 -7.55 5.95 -12.87
N LYS A 31 -7.07 7.07 -12.31
CA LYS A 31 -5.66 7.48 -12.38
C LYS A 31 -4.69 6.44 -11.80
N SER A 32 -5.04 5.82 -10.68
CA SER A 32 -4.16 4.84 -10.04
C SER A 32 -4.03 3.57 -10.87
N SER A 33 -5.15 3.07 -11.40
CA SER A 33 -5.14 1.90 -12.28
C SER A 33 -4.37 2.16 -13.59
N ASP A 34 -4.60 3.30 -14.22
CA ASP A 34 -3.92 3.71 -15.46
C ASP A 34 -2.41 3.85 -15.23
N LEU A 35 -2.00 4.52 -14.16
CA LEU A 35 -0.58 4.68 -13.83
C LEU A 35 0.08 3.33 -13.55
N PHE A 36 -0.57 2.46 -12.81
CA PHE A 36 -0.04 1.13 -12.51
C PHE A 36 0.18 0.32 -13.79
N MET A 37 -0.79 0.31 -14.70
CA MET A 37 -0.66 -0.39 -15.99
C MET A 37 0.50 0.16 -16.82
N LYS A 38 0.67 1.48 -16.87
CA LYS A 38 1.80 2.12 -17.57
C LYS A 38 3.14 1.73 -16.94
N CYS A 39 3.23 1.70 -15.63
CA CYS A 39 4.45 1.27 -14.94
C CYS A 39 4.75 -0.21 -15.21
N ARG A 40 3.76 -1.08 -15.24
CA ARG A 40 3.93 -2.49 -15.61
C ARG A 40 4.47 -2.64 -17.03
N TYR A 41 3.90 -1.91 -17.97
CA TYR A 41 4.37 -1.91 -19.36
C TYR A 41 5.83 -1.45 -19.47
N LEU A 42 6.19 -0.36 -18.80
CA LEU A 42 7.57 0.13 -18.79
C LEU A 42 8.54 -0.89 -18.18
N ASP A 43 8.15 -1.56 -17.11
CA ASP A 43 8.99 -2.60 -16.51
C ASP A 43 9.21 -3.79 -17.46
N GLU A 44 8.21 -4.19 -18.23
CA GLU A 44 8.33 -5.26 -19.20
C GLU A 44 9.33 -4.91 -20.32
N ILE A 45 9.21 -3.73 -20.90
CA ILE A 45 10.08 -3.32 -22.02
C ILE A 45 11.49 -2.92 -21.59
N THR A 46 11.70 -2.58 -20.31
CA THR A 46 13.01 -2.13 -19.80
C THR A 46 13.70 -3.16 -18.89
N GLY A 47 13.10 -4.32 -18.67
CA GLY A 47 13.63 -5.33 -17.74
C GLY A 47 13.63 -4.89 -16.27
N GLY A 48 12.61 -4.15 -15.85
CA GLY A 48 12.45 -3.68 -14.46
C GLY A 48 13.18 -2.38 -14.12
N ARG A 49 13.58 -1.60 -15.13
CA ARG A 49 14.33 -0.34 -14.93
C ARG A 49 13.56 0.91 -15.37
N GLY A 50 12.27 0.76 -15.69
CA GLY A 50 11.47 1.82 -16.30
C GLY A 50 10.89 2.83 -15.33
N VAL A 51 10.90 2.57 -14.02
CA VAL A 51 10.22 3.38 -13.02
C VAL A 51 11.14 3.71 -11.87
N VAL A 52 11.18 4.98 -11.49
CA VAL A 52 11.95 5.49 -10.34
C VAL A 52 11.01 6.29 -9.44
N PHE A 53 11.00 5.97 -8.15
CA PHE A 53 10.32 6.76 -7.13
C PHE A 53 11.31 7.65 -6.39
N ALA A 54 10.98 8.92 -6.25
CA ALA A 54 11.76 9.89 -5.49
C ALA A 54 10.92 10.48 -4.36
N THR A 55 11.31 10.22 -3.13
CA THR A 55 10.64 10.73 -1.94
C THR A 55 11.58 10.79 -0.75
N GLY A 56 11.44 11.81 0.11
CA GLY A 56 12.12 11.87 1.40
C GLY A 56 11.37 11.14 2.52
N THR A 57 10.13 10.70 2.28
CA THR A 57 9.28 10.03 3.27
C THR A 57 8.55 8.85 2.64
N PRO A 58 9.24 7.72 2.42
CA PRO A 58 8.65 6.56 1.74
C PRO A 58 7.46 5.96 2.50
N ILE A 59 7.48 6.06 3.84
CA ILE A 59 6.37 5.66 4.71
C ILE A 59 6.09 6.82 5.65
N SER A 60 4.89 7.38 5.61
CA SER A 60 4.51 8.50 6.46
C SER A 60 3.38 8.19 7.42
N ASN A 61 2.36 7.43 7.01
CA ASN A 61 1.14 7.21 7.78
C ASN A 61 0.78 5.74 7.99
N SER A 62 1.19 4.86 7.09
CA SER A 62 0.74 3.46 7.12
C SER A 62 1.72 2.54 6.40
N MET A 63 1.83 1.30 6.90
CA MET A 63 2.55 0.22 6.22
C MET A 63 1.98 -0.11 4.84
N VAL A 64 0.75 0.27 4.56
CA VAL A 64 0.13 0.13 3.22
C VAL A 64 0.90 0.93 2.17
N GLU A 65 1.53 2.04 2.56
CA GLU A 65 2.39 2.82 1.67
C GLU A 65 3.61 2.01 1.20
N LEU A 66 4.20 1.22 2.09
CA LEU A 66 5.31 0.32 1.72
C LEU A 66 4.87 -0.73 0.71
N TYR A 67 3.73 -1.39 0.95
CA TYR A 67 3.19 -2.34 -0.02
C TYR A 67 2.96 -1.68 -1.38
N THR A 68 2.41 -0.48 -1.40
CA THR A 68 2.19 0.27 -2.64
C THR A 68 3.48 0.51 -3.40
N ILE A 69 4.53 0.94 -2.72
CA ILE A 69 5.86 1.16 -3.31
C ILE A 69 6.43 -0.16 -3.85
N GLN A 70 6.38 -1.23 -3.06
CA GLN A 70 6.85 -2.55 -3.49
C GLN A 70 6.09 -3.05 -4.71
N ARG A 71 4.78 -2.86 -4.77
CA ARG A 71 3.97 -3.27 -5.91
C ARG A 71 4.36 -2.57 -7.21
N TYR A 72 4.79 -1.31 -7.12
CA TYR A 72 5.30 -0.58 -8.30
C TYR A 72 6.72 -0.99 -8.67
N LEU A 73 7.60 -1.18 -7.70
CA LEU A 73 9.04 -1.35 -7.95
C LEU A 73 9.50 -2.82 -7.97
N GLN A 74 8.81 -3.70 -7.27
CA GLN A 74 9.18 -5.10 -7.07
C GLN A 74 8.05 -6.09 -7.38
N TYR A 75 7.20 -5.78 -8.34
CA TYR A 75 6.01 -6.58 -8.63
C TYR A 75 6.35 -8.03 -8.97
N ARG A 76 7.39 -8.26 -9.78
CA ARG A 76 7.83 -9.60 -10.13
C ARG A 76 8.29 -10.39 -8.89
N THR A 77 9.07 -9.76 -8.01
CA THR A 77 9.49 -10.38 -6.75
C THR A 77 8.29 -10.76 -5.89
N LEU A 78 7.29 -9.89 -5.78
CA LEU A 78 6.07 -10.19 -5.06
C LEU A 78 5.30 -11.37 -5.70
N GLN A 79 5.24 -11.45 -7.02
CA GLN A 79 4.62 -12.58 -7.72
C GLN A 79 5.37 -13.89 -7.48
N ASP A 80 6.70 -13.89 -7.51
CA ASP A 80 7.54 -15.06 -7.28
C ASP A 80 7.35 -15.66 -5.87
N HIS A 81 6.89 -14.84 -4.92
CA HIS A 81 6.60 -15.23 -3.54
C HIS A 81 5.10 -15.32 -3.22
N ASP A 82 4.23 -15.21 -4.23
CA ASP A 82 2.76 -15.19 -4.05
C ASP A 82 2.26 -14.05 -3.14
N LEU A 83 2.97 -12.94 -3.10
CA LEU A 83 2.69 -11.76 -2.26
C LEU A 83 2.16 -10.56 -3.05
N GLN A 84 1.79 -10.73 -4.31
CA GLN A 84 1.28 -9.65 -5.15
C GLN A 84 -0.09 -9.13 -4.74
N HIS A 85 -0.85 -9.93 -3.98
CA HIS A 85 -2.13 -9.51 -3.42
C HIS A 85 -1.95 -8.91 -2.03
N PHE A 86 -2.61 -7.79 -1.78
CA PHE A 86 -2.45 -7.07 -0.51
C PHE A 86 -2.76 -7.93 0.72
N ASP A 87 -3.82 -8.73 0.68
CA ASP A 87 -4.21 -9.56 1.83
C ASP A 87 -3.15 -10.61 2.19
N ALA A 88 -2.49 -11.20 1.18
CA ALA A 88 -1.39 -12.15 1.40
C ALA A 88 -0.17 -11.44 2.00
N TRP A 89 0.21 -10.30 1.45
CA TRP A 89 1.32 -9.49 1.96
C TRP A 89 1.07 -9.03 3.39
N ALA A 90 -0.13 -8.49 3.65
CA ALA A 90 -0.50 -8.00 4.98
C ALA A 90 -0.53 -9.11 6.03
N SER A 91 -1.00 -10.30 5.68
CA SER A 91 -1.03 -11.42 6.60
C SER A 91 0.36 -11.95 6.97
N MET A 92 1.32 -11.82 6.05
CA MET A 92 2.70 -12.24 6.29
C MET A 92 3.50 -11.22 7.10
N PHE A 93 3.41 -9.94 6.74
CA PHE A 93 4.31 -8.92 7.27
C PHE A 93 3.69 -8.01 8.31
N GLY A 94 2.37 -7.90 8.37
CA GLY A 94 1.68 -6.94 9.21
C GLY A 94 0.93 -7.56 10.37
N GLU A 95 0.97 -6.89 11.51
CA GLU A 95 0.08 -7.15 12.63
C GLU A 95 -0.90 -6.01 12.78
N THR A 96 -2.19 -6.31 12.86
CA THR A 96 -3.25 -5.32 13.03
C THR A 96 -3.71 -5.27 14.49
N VAL A 97 -3.95 -4.05 14.98
CA VAL A 97 -4.52 -3.80 16.31
C VAL A 97 -5.80 -3.01 16.13
N THR A 98 -6.84 -3.46 16.82
CA THR A 98 -8.11 -2.73 16.91
C THR A 98 -8.18 -1.99 18.22
N ALA A 99 -8.33 -0.68 18.16
CA ALA A 99 -8.52 0.18 19.32
C ALA A 99 -9.86 0.90 19.26
N VAL A 100 -10.43 1.20 20.40
CA VAL A 100 -11.62 2.04 20.51
C VAL A 100 -11.18 3.49 20.61
N GLU A 101 -11.62 4.32 19.68
CA GLU A 101 -11.29 5.74 19.61
C GLU A 101 -12.57 6.58 19.69
N LEU A 102 -12.45 7.79 20.21
CA LEU A 102 -13.52 8.79 20.13
C LEU A 102 -13.79 9.15 18.66
N THR A 103 -15.08 9.31 18.33
CA THR A 103 -15.44 9.84 17.02
C THR A 103 -14.93 11.28 16.87
N PRO A 104 -14.64 11.74 15.64
CA PRO A 104 -14.18 13.11 15.41
C PRO A 104 -15.13 14.18 15.98
N GLU A 105 -16.43 13.86 16.04
CA GLU A 105 -17.48 14.73 16.60
C GLU A 105 -17.47 14.74 18.13
N GLY A 106 -16.74 13.83 18.78
CA GLY A 106 -16.69 13.72 20.24
C GLY A 106 -17.97 13.17 20.91
N THR A 107 -18.89 12.61 20.12
CA THR A 107 -20.21 12.16 20.58
C THR A 107 -20.31 10.67 20.86
N GLY A 108 -19.27 9.91 20.60
CA GLY A 108 -19.28 8.46 20.80
C GLY A 108 -17.91 7.81 20.58
N TYR A 109 -17.91 6.49 20.59
CA TYR A 109 -16.71 5.67 20.38
C TYR A 109 -16.88 4.83 19.12
N ARG A 110 -15.76 4.59 18.43
CA ARG A 110 -15.69 3.67 17.29
C ARG A 110 -14.50 2.75 17.41
N ALA A 111 -14.64 1.53 16.93
CA ALA A 111 -13.51 0.63 16.75
C ALA A 111 -12.76 1.01 15.47
N LYS A 112 -11.45 1.22 15.57
CA LYS A 112 -10.57 1.48 14.44
C LYS A 112 -9.43 0.47 14.44
N THR A 113 -9.29 -0.24 13.33
CA THR A 113 -8.19 -1.17 13.10
C THR A 113 -7.08 -0.49 12.32
N ARG A 114 -5.84 -0.69 12.75
CA ARG A 114 -4.65 -0.18 12.08
C ARG A 114 -3.54 -1.21 12.10
N PHE A 115 -2.60 -1.13 11.17
CA PHE A 115 -1.36 -1.88 11.26
C PHE A 115 -0.51 -1.29 12.38
N ALA A 116 -0.11 -2.14 13.34
CA ALA A 116 0.63 -1.74 14.51
C ALA A 116 2.13 -1.93 14.35
N LYS A 117 2.54 -3.06 13.78
CA LYS A 117 3.95 -3.41 13.61
C LYS A 117 4.18 -4.41 12.48
N PHE A 118 5.43 -4.55 12.07
CA PHE A 118 5.88 -5.63 11.21
C PHE A 118 6.19 -6.89 12.03
N ASN A 119 5.83 -8.05 11.51
CA ASN A 119 6.10 -9.32 12.16
C ASN A 119 7.56 -9.76 12.02
N ASN A 120 8.25 -9.29 11.01
CA ASN A 120 9.61 -9.70 10.64
C ASN A 120 10.68 -8.61 10.89
N LEU A 121 10.45 -7.70 11.81
CA LEU A 121 11.53 -6.86 12.33
C LEU A 121 12.43 -7.72 13.22
N PRO A 122 13.75 -7.76 13.00
CA PRO A 122 14.66 -6.81 12.34
C PRO A 122 15.03 -7.18 10.89
N GLU A 123 14.34 -8.02 10.22
CA GLU A 123 14.56 -8.32 8.79
C GLU A 123 13.96 -7.23 7.90
#